data_fb29b5cd8ceeb92866e1891d057e6db5
#
_entry.id   fb29b5cd8ceeb92866e1891d057e6db5
#
_cell.length_a   1.000
_cell.length_b   1.000
_cell.length_c   1.000
_cell.angle_alpha   90.00
_cell.angle_beta   90.00
_cell.angle_gamma   90.00
#
_symmetry.space_group_name_H-M   'P 1'
#
loop_
_entity.id
_entity.type
_entity.pdbx_description
1 polymer ?
#
loop_
_entity_poly.entity_id
_entity_poly.type
_entity_poly.pdbx_seq_one_letter_code
_entity_poly.pdbx_strand_id
1 'polypeptide(L)'
;MQGFGCGHCYSFRKMTSNTQPPTPAAIPAIAASHCAPAPSAWIVRFAHLLRPQGSVLDLACGMGRHTRFLSALNHALTSVDKAPEATRSVADIAETITADIENSAWPLTGRSFDGVVVTNYLWRPLWPLILASVKPGGVLLYETFAQGNEAYGKPSRPDFLLAPAELLQVCAGWNIVAYEHGLLHQPERVVQRIAAIRPGGPAAPAALLQA
;
A
#
# COMPACT_ATOMS: atom_id res chain seq x y z
N MET A 1 -56.12 20.70 -66.93
CA MET A 1 -56.09 22.08 -66.41
C MET A 1 -54.75 22.24 -65.80
N GLN A 2 -53.83 22.84 -66.52
CA GLN A 2 -53.26 24.18 -66.28
C GLN A 2 -52.40 24.14 -64.99
N GLY A 3 -51.10 24.36 -64.91
CA GLY A 3 -50.21 25.00 -65.86
C GLY A 3 -49.12 25.71 -65.06
N PHE A 4 -47.97 25.87 -65.68
CA PHE A 4 -46.93 26.89 -65.37
C PHE A 4 -46.15 26.66 -64.05
N GLY A 5 -44.83 26.63 -63.98
CA GLY A 5 -43.82 27.16 -64.90
C GLY A 5 -42.75 27.84 -64.08
N CYS A 6 -41.60 27.92 -64.62
CA CYS A 6 -40.43 28.77 -64.24
C CYS A 6 -39.46 28.21 -63.22
N GLY A 7 -38.46 27.73 -63.63
CA GLY A 7 -37.07 27.83 -63.96
C GLY A 7 -36.31 28.99 -63.33
N HIS A 8 -35.32 28.65 -62.46
CA HIS A 8 -34.12 29.46 -62.29
C HIS A 8 -32.96 28.56 -62.00
N CYS A 9 -32.09 28.41 -63.01
CA CYS A 9 -30.77 27.87 -62.86
C CYS A 9 -29.91 28.82 -62.02
N TYR A 10 -29.51 28.39 -60.85
CA TYR A 10 -28.38 29.02 -60.12
C TYR A 10 -27.15 28.10 -60.25
N SER A 11 -26.19 28.58 -61.03
CA SER A 11 -24.88 28.02 -61.21
C SER A 11 -24.07 28.18 -59.89
N PHE A 12 -23.85 27.09 -59.16
CA PHE A 12 -22.94 27.12 -58.02
C PHE A 12 -21.51 26.84 -58.51
N ARG A 13 -20.68 27.88 -58.50
CA ARG A 13 -19.22 27.78 -58.61
C ARG A 13 -18.71 26.94 -57.46
N LYS A 14 -18.06 25.80 -57.78
CA LYS A 14 -17.23 25.07 -56.83
C LYS A 14 -16.00 25.90 -56.47
N MET A 15 -15.97 26.45 -55.29
CA MET A 15 -14.75 26.91 -54.63
C MET A 15 -14.14 25.73 -53.87
N THR A 16 -13.07 25.18 -54.45
CA THR A 16 -12.21 24.20 -53.77
C THR A 16 -11.29 24.96 -52.82
N SER A 17 -11.67 25.12 -51.56
CA SER A 17 -10.74 25.51 -50.51
C SER A 17 -10.07 24.26 -49.93
N ASN A 18 -8.85 24.03 -50.37
CA ASN A 18 -7.97 23.01 -49.81
C ASN A 18 -7.40 23.50 -48.47
N THR A 19 -8.19 23.36 -47.39
CA THR A 19 -7.70 23.63 -46.02
C THR A 19 -7.49 22.28 -45.33
N GLN A 20 -6.23 21.85 -45.38
CA GLN A 20 -5.76 20.70 -44.60
C GLN A 20 -5.90 21.05 -43.10
N PRO A 21 -6.53 20.20 -42.27
CA PRO A 21 -6.60 20.45 -40.83
C PRO A 21 -5.22 20.46 -40.23
N PRO A 22 -4.92 21.31 -39.22
CA PRO A 22 -3.62 21.34 -38.57
C PRO A 22 -3.34 19.98 -37.91
N THR A 23 -2.16 19.46 -38.15
CA THR A 23 -1.63 18.26 -37.49
C THR A 23 -1.67 18.50 -35.98
N PRO A 24 -2.28 17.64 -35.16
CA PRO A 24 -2.24 17.81 -33.71
C PRO A 24 -0.78 17.77 -33.25
N ALA A 25 -0.37 18.80 -32.52
CA ALA A 25 0.93 18.90 -31.91
C ALA A 25 1.17 17.62 -31.08
N ALA A 26 2.29 16.95 -31.32
CA ALA A 26 2.72 15.80 -30.53
C ALA A 26 2.78 16.22 -29.06
N ILE A 27 1.95 15.61 -28.22
CA ILE A 27 2.05 15.73 -26.77
C ILE A 27 3.42 15.18 -26.41
N PRO A 28 4.30 15.97 -25.74
CA PRO A 28 5.60 15.45 -25.32
C PRO A 28 5.33 14.25 -24.43
N ALA A 29 5.97 13.12 -24.74
CA ALA A 29 5.95 11.94 -23.88
C ALA A 29 6.41 12.39 -22.50
N ILE A 30 5.48 12.43 -21.55
CA ILE A 30 5.78 12.64 -20.14
C ILE A 30 6.70 11.47 -19.79
N ALA A 31 7.97 11.79 -19.54
CA ALA A 31 8.96 10.83 -19.07
C ALA A 31 8.28 10.00 -17.97
N ALA A 32 8.32 8.66 -18.10
CA ALA A 32 7.77 7.76 -17.11
C ALA A 32 8.44 8.10 -15.77
N SER A 33 7.82 8.94 -14.99
CA SER A 33 8.17 9.15 -13.60
C SER A 33 8.12 7.75 -13.00
N HIS A 34 9.20 7.33 -12.35
CA HIS A 34 9.29 6.07 -11.63
C HIS A 34 8.24 6.14 -10.51
N CYS A 35 7.00 5.80 -10.85
CA CYS A 35 5.91 5.81 -9.91
C CYS A 35 6.25 4.75 -8.87
N ALA A 36 6.44 5.17 -7.62
CA ALA A 36 6.66 4.24 -6.53
C ALA A 36 5.55 3.17 -6.55
N PRO A 37 5.87 1.89 -6.28
CA PRO A 37 4.87 0.84 -6.30
C PRO A 37 3.66 1.23 -5.42
N ALA A 38 2.45 0.92 -5.86
CA ALA A 38 1.24 1.20 -5.10
C ALA A 38 1.29 0.54 -3.71
N PRO A 39 0.71 1.17 -2.68
CA PRO A 39 0.56 0.54 -1.37
C PRO A 39 -0.27 -0.73 -1.47
N SER A 40 -0.06 -1.67 -0.55
CA SER A 40 -0.90 -2.87 -0.44
C SER A 40 -2.37 -2.47 -0.27
N ALA A 41 -3.25 -3.13 -1.02
CA ALA A 41 -4.69 -2.94 -0.87
C ALA A 41 -5.17 -3.26 0.57
N TRP A 42 -4.48 -4.16 1.27
CA TRP A 42 -4.74 -4.45 2.69
C TRP A 42 -4.48 -3.23 3.58
N ILE A 43 -3.33 -2.61 3.41
CA ILE A 43 -2.98 -1.41 4.19
C ILE A 43 -3.92 -0.27 3.85
N VAL A 44 -4.26 -0.06 2.58
CA VAL A 44 -5.24 0.96 2.17
C VAL A 44 -6.61 0.72 2.82
N ARG A 45 -7.10 -0.53 2.77
CA ARG A 45 -8.40 -0.93 3.32
C ARG A 45 -8.51 -0.65 4.82
N PHE A 46 -7.45 -0.91 5.59
CA PHE A 46 -7.49 -0.83 7.05
C PHE A 46 -6.79 0.41 7.64
N ALA A 47 -6.29 1.32 6.81
CA ALA A 47 -5.68 2.56 7.30
C ALA A 47 -6.63 3.41 8.17
N HIS A 48 -7.94 3.30 7.95
CA HIS A 48 -8.97 3.99 8.75
C HIS A 48 -9.00 3.57 10.22
N LEU A 49 -8.41 2.42 10.58
CA LEU A 49 -8.27 1.98 11.97
C LEU A 49 -7.16 2.73 12.71
N LEU A 50 -6.21 3.31 12.00
CA LEU A 50 -5.13 4.08 12.59
C LEU A 50 -5.71 5.37 13.18
N ARG A 51 -5.23 5.74 14.38
CA ARG A 51 -5.63 6.98 15.02
C ARG A 51 -5.30 8.17 14.09
N PRO A 52 -6.24 9.09 13.83
CA PRO A 52 -5.96 10.28 13.01
C PRO A 52 -4.71 11.03 13.53
N GLN A 53 -3.79 11.37 12.64
CA GLN A 53 -2.50 12.01 12.96
C GLN A 53 -1.64 11.24 13.98
N GLY A 54 -1.96 9.95 14.21
CA GLY A 54 -1.20 9.09 15.12
C GLY A 54 0.20 8.76 14.61
N SER A 55 1.05 8.31 15.54
CA SER A 55 2.38 7.81 15.21
C SER A 55 2.30 6.42 14.57
N VAL A 56 2.96 6.22 13.42
CA VAL A 56 2.97 4.93 12.72
C VAL A 56 4.38 4.50 12.37
N LEU A 57 4.69 3.25 12.69
CA LEU A 57 5.93 2.58 12.28
C LEU A 57 5.69 1.82 10.97
N ASP A 58 6.49 2.09 9.95
CA ASP A 58 6.62 1.27 8.73
C ASP A 58 7.91 0.45 8.83
N LEU A 59 7.78 -0.82 9.23
CA LEU A 59 8.91 -1.71 9.50
C LEU A 59 9.28 -2.52 8.26
N ALA A 60 10.57 -2.55 7.91
CA ALA A 60 11.09 -3.05 6.64
C ALA A 60 10.41 -2.33 5.46
N CYS A 61 10.48 -0.99 5.50
CA CYS A 61 9.67 -0.12 4.65
C CYS A 61 10.01 -0.21 3.15
N GLY A 62 11.17 -0.79 2.79
CA GLY A 62 11.66 -0.81 1.42
C GLY A 62 11.70 0.60 0.86
N MET A 63 11.34 0.78 -0.41
CA MET A 63 11.30 2.10 -1.05
C MET A 63 10.15 3.00 -0.57
N GLY A 64 9.49 2.66 0.54
CA GLY A 64 8.56 3.54 1.26
C GLY A 64 7.18 3.71 0.62
N ARG A 65 6.65 2.71 -0.08
CA ARG A 65 5.31 2.79 -0.68
C ARG A 65 4.21 3.03 0.36
N HIS A 66 4.32 2.41 1.54
CA HIS A 66 3.35 2.60 2.63
C HIS A 66 3.65 3.87 3.42
N THR A 67 4.92 4.20 3.64
CA THR A 67 5.34 5.47 4.23
C THR A 67 4.72 6.65 3.48
N ARG A 68 4.84 6.70 2.14
CA ARG A 68 4.24 7.78 1.31
C ARG A 68 2.73 7.83 1.42
N PHE A 69 2.07 6.68 1.36
CA PHE A 69 0.62 6.59 1.49
C PHE A 69 0.14 7.11 2.84
N LEU A 70 0.77 6.67 3.93
CA LEU A 70 0.37 7.05 5.29
C LEU A 70 0.76 8.51 5.63
N SER A 71 1.86 9.03 5.07
CA SER A 71 2.22 10.44 5.16
C SER A 71 1.16 11.33 4.49
N ALA A 72 0.62 10.92 3.34
CA ALA A 72 -0.47 11.64 2.68
C ALA A 72 -1.78 11.64 3.50
N LEU A 73 -1.93 10.74 4.46
CA LEU A 73 -3.00 10.72 5.46
C LEU A 73 -2.64 11.51 6.75
N ASN A 74 -1.55 12.26 6.74
CA ASN A 74 -1.04 13.10 7.85
C ASN A 74 -0.63 12.30 9.11
N HIS A 75 -0.18 11.05 8.97
CA HIS A 75 0.41 10.32 10.10
C HIS A 75 1.86 10.75 10.35
N ALA A 76 2.29 10.73 11.62
CA ALA A 76 3.68 10.89 11.99
C ALA A 76 4.43 9.56 11.78
N LEU A 77 5.32 9.49 10.77
CA LEU A 77 5.95 8.26 10.32
C LEU A 77 7.35 8.06 10.90
N THR A 78 7.62 6.83 11.32
CA THR A 78 8.99 6.31 11.53
C THR A 78 9.16 5.11 10.60
N SER A 79 10.15 5.16 9.73
CA SER A 79 10.43 4.13 8.73
C SER A 79 11.76 3.46 8.99
N VAL A 80 11.78 2.14 9.06
CA VAL A 80 12.98 1.35 9.36
C VAL A 80 13.26 0.40 8.20
N ASP A 81 14.48 0.40 7.71
CA ASP A 81 14.96 -0.58 6.74
C ASP A 81 16.48 -0.77 6.88
N LYS A 82 17.02 -1.91 6.43
CA LYS A 82 18.47 -2.14 6.41
C LYS A 82 19.17 -1.45 5.25
N ALA A 83 18.46 -1.17 4.17
CA ALA A 83 19.00 -0.56 2.97
C ALA A 83 19.01 0.98 3.10
N PRO A 84 20.20 1.63 3.08
CA PRO A 84 20.29 3.09 3.20
C PRO A 84 19.56 3.85 2.09
N GLU A 85 19.46 3.29 0.90
CA GLU A 85 18.71 3.86 -0.22
C GLU A 85 17.20 3.86 0.06
N ALA A 86 16.69 2.84 0.74
CA ALA A 86 15.28 2.73 1.14
C ALA A 86 14.92 3.87 2.12
N THR A 87 15.67 4.00 3.21
CA THR A 87 15.43 5.05 4.21
C THR A 87 15.62 6.46 3.65
N ARG A 88 16.65 6.68 2.82
CA ARG A 88 16.84 7.98 2.14
C ARG A 88 15.67 8.36 1.24
N SER A 89 14.99 7.37 0.63
CA SER A 89 13.89 7.64 -0.30
C SER A 89 12.68 8.30 0.34
N VAL A 90 12.56 8.27 1.67
CA VAL A 90 11.42 8.81 2.45
C VAL A 90 11.85 9.75 3.57
N ALA A 91 13.12 10.18 3.60
CA ALA A 91 13.65 11.02 4.67
C ALA A 91 13.05 12.44 4.71
N ASP A 92 12.40 12.87 3.64
CA ASP A 92 11.68 14.14 3.54
C ASP A 92 10.28 14.12 4.19
N ILE A 93 9.72 12.91 4.43
CA ILE A 93 8.35 12.73 4.90
C ILE A 93 8.23 11.85 6.15
N ALA A 94 9.32 11.28 6.65
CA ALA A 94 9.34 10.39 7.80
C ALA A 94 10.65 10.52 8.59
N GLU A 95 10.60 10.23 9.89
CA GLU A 95 11.79 9.86 10.63
C GLU A 95 12.32 8.53 10.07
N THR A 96 13.60 8.45 9.73
CA THR A 96 14.17 7.25 9.13
C THR A 96 15.29 6.65 9.98
N ILE A 97 15.28 5.32 10.09
CA ILE A 97 16.29 4.57 10.81
C ILE A 97 16.86 3.50 9.87
N THR A 98 18.13 3.59 9.53
CA THR A 98 18.83 2.54 8.78
C THR A 98 19.41 1.53 9.77
N ALA A 99 18.86 0.31 9.81
CA ALA A 99 19.30 -0.72 10.75
C ALA A 99 19.01 -2.12 10.21
N ASP A 100 19.95 -3.05 10.38
CA ASP A 100 19.73 -4.48 10.21
C ASP A 100 19.09 -5.04 11.48
N ILE A 101 17.76 -5.05 11.51
CA ILE A 101 16.97 -5.47 12.68
C ILE A 101 17.04 -6.99 12.96
N GLU A 102 17.60 -7.77 12.05
CA GLU A 102 17.80 -9.22 12.25
C GLU A 102 19.11 -9.54 12.98
N ASN A 103 20.17 -8.74 12.75
CA ASN A 103 21.51 -9.01 13.22
C ASN A 103 22.09 -7.95 14.16
N SER A 104 21.33 -6.89 14.47
CA SER A 104 21.75 -5.84 15.39
C SER A 104 20.75 -5.60 16.51
N ALA A 105 21.10 -4.73 17.46
CA ALA A 105 20.17 -4.34 18.52
C ALA A 105 18.92 -3.68 17.95
N TRP A 106 17.76 -3.94 18.58
CA TRP A 106 16.49 -3.32 18.19
C TRP A 106 16.56 -1.80 18.32
N PRO A 107 16.41 -1.05 17.23
CA PRO A 107 16.64 0.40 17.22
C PRO A 107 15.50 1.21 17.86
N LEU A 108 14.39 0.56 18.19
CA LEU A 108 13.17 1.21 18.69
C LEU A 108 12.90 0.85 20.17
N THR A 109 13.95 0.50 20.93
CA THR A 109 13.81 0.15 22.36
C THR A 109 13.07 1.25 23.13
N GLY A 110 12.00 0.87 23.86
CA GLY A 110 11.18 1.79 24.63
C GLY A 110 10.20 2.66 23.82
N ARG A 111 10.17 2.51 22.50
CA ARG A 111 9.23 3.22 21.62
C ARG A 111 8.00 2.39 21.33
N SER A 112 6.86 3.05 21.25
CA SER A 112 5.60 2.44 20.80
C SER A 112 4.79 3.41 19.95
N PHE A 113 3.94 2.87 19.06
CA PHE A 113 3.26 3.60 18.01
C PHE A 113 1.76 3.34 18.06
N ASP A 114 0.96 4.30 17.57
CA ASP A 114 -0.48 4.14 17.41
C ASP A 114 -0.81 3.13 16.30
N GLY A 115 0.11 2.91 15.37
CA GLY A 115 0.04 1.87 14.35
C GLY A 115 1.41 1.28 14.02
N VAL A 116 1.44 0.00 13.68
CA VAL A 116 2.62 -0.69 13.12
C VAL A 116 2.22 -1.38 11.84
N VAL A 117 2.94 -1.10 10.76
CA VAL A 117 2.75 -1.67 9.44
C VAL A 117 3.95 -2.53 9.10
N VAL A 118 3.70 -3.77 8.68
CA VAL A 118 4.73 -4.70 8.22
C VAL A 118 4.25 -5.39 6.95
N THR A 119 5.02 -5.29 5.87
CA THR A 119 4.64 -5.95 4.62
C THR A 119 5.81 -6.65 3.96
N ASN A 120 5.55 -7.83 3.40
CA ASN A 120 6.55 -8.65 2.70
C ASN A 120 7.82 -8.93 3.53
N TYR A 121 7.68 -9.01 4.84
CA TYR A 121 8.76 -9.24 5.78
C TYR A 121 8.35 -10.29 6.81
N LEU A 122 9.23 -11.21 7.14
CA LEU A 122 9.04 -12.22 8.17
C LEU A 122 10.38 -12.59 8.82
N TRP A 123 10.51 -12.26 10.10
CA TRP A 123 11.60 -12.73 10.96
C TRP A 123 11.03 -13.02 12.35
N ARG A 124 10.75 -14.29 12.62
CA ARG A 124 10.03 -14.73 13.82
C ARG A 124 10.62 -14.27 15.14
N PRO A 125 11.96 -14.22 15.32
CA PRO A 125 12.55 -13.70 16.57
C PRO A 125 12.13 -12.27 16.93
N LEU A 126 11.66 -11.47 15.97
CA LEU A 126 11.19 -10.08 16.21
C LEU A 126 9.73 -9.98 16.64
N TRP A 127 8.93 -11.06 16.65
CA TRP A 127 7.53 -10.99 17.05
C TRP A 127 7.30 -10.26 18.38
N PRO A 128 8.04 -10.58 19.48
CA PRO A 128 7.82 -9.88 20.74
C PRO A 128 8.08 -8.38 20.66
N LEU A 129 9.09 -7.96 19.90
CA LEU A 129 9.47 -6.55 19.73
C LEU A 129 8.48 -5.80 18.84
N ILE A 130 8.03 -6.43 17.75
CA ILE A 130 7.00 -5.86 16.87
C ILE A 130 5.70 -5.64 17.65
N LEU A 131 5.23 -6.65 18.40
CA LEU A 131 4.01 -6.55 19.19
C LEU A 131 4.15 -5.52 20.33
N ALA A 132 5.31 -5.47 20.99
CA ALA A 132 5.58 -4.48 22.03
C ALA A 132 5.60 -3.05 21.49
N SER A 133 5.95 -2.85 20.22
CA SER A 133 5.97 -1.56 19.55
C SER A 133 4.57 -1.01 19.22
N VAL A 134 3.51 -1.80 19.35
CA VAL A 134 2.14 -1.30 19.21
C VAL A 134 1.64 -0.82 20.57
N LYS A 135 1.16 0.42 20.68
CA LYS A 135 0.55 0.94 21.92
C LYS A 135 -0.70 0.14 22.33
N PRO A 136 -1.08 0.10 23.60
CA PRO A 136 -2.42 -0.34 24.00
C PRO A 136 -3.49 0.43 23.21
N GLY A 137 -4.43 -0.26 22.57
CA GLY A 137 -5.42 0.30 21.65
C GLY A 137 -4.86 0.64 20.25
N GLY A 138 -3.57 0.47 20.02
CA GLY A 138 -2.96 0.66 18.70
C GLY A 138 -3.22 -0.51 17.76
N VAL A 139 -2.91 -0.31 16.50
CA VAL A 139 -3.25 -1.21 15.38
C VAL A 139 -1.99 -1.86 14.80
N LEU A 140 -2.03 -3.17 14.60
CA LEU A 140 -1.08 -3.90 13.77
C LEU A 140 -1.72 -4.20 12.42
N LEU A 141 -1.11 -3.75 11.34
CA LEU A 141 -1.42 -4.13 9.96
C LEU A 141 -0.25 -4.95 9.41
N TYR A 142 -0.47 -6.24 9.24
CA TYR A 142 0.58 -7.15 8.78
C TYR A 142 0.12 -7.92 7.53
N GLU A 143 0.96 -7.99 6.50
CA GLU A 143 0.75 -8.80 5.30
C GLU A 143 2.09 -9.37 4.85
N THR A 144 2.20 -10.69 4.77
CA THR A 144 3.39 -11.33 4.17
C THR A 144 3.06 -12.70 3.58
N PHE A 145 4.07 -13.29 2.95
CA PHE A 145 3.93 -14.56 2.24
C PHE A 145 3.65 -15.72 3.20
N ALA A 146 2.87 -16.70 2.73
CA ALA A 146 2.48 -17.88 3.46
C ALA A 146 2.81 -19.16 2.69
N GLN A 147 2.79 -20.30 3.38
CA GLN A 147 2.96 -21.62 2.77
C GLN A 147 2.02 -21.80 1.59
N GLY A 148 2.51 -22.40 0.53
CA GLY A 148 1.89 -22.47 -0.78
C GLY A 148 2.44 -21.42 -1.76
N ASN A 149 3.10 -20.35 -1.29
CA ASN A 149 3.70 -19.36 -2.17
C ASN A 149 4.87 -19.90 -3.01
N GLU A 150 5.52 -20.95 -2.55
CA GLU A 150 6.61 -21.64 -3.26
C GLU A 150 6.21 -22.14 -4.65
N ALA A 151 4.93 -22.37 -4.88
CA ALA A 151 4.38 -22.73 -6.19
C ALA A 151 4.31 -21.54 -7.18
N TYR A 152 4.34 -20.30 -6.68
CA TYR A 152 4.18 -19.08 -7.46
C TYR A 152 5.45 -18.25 -7.58
N GLY A 153 6.47 -18.51 -6.76
CA GLY A 153 7.73 -17.80 -6.85
C GLY A 153 8.45 -17.61 -5.53
N LYS A 154 9.16 -16.49 -5.41
CA LYS A 154 9.90 -16.16 -4.19
C LYS A 154 9.09 -15.21 -3.29
N PRO A 155 9.26 -15.33 -1.95
CA PRO A 155 10.07 -16.30 -1.23
C PRO A 155 9.49 -17.72 -1.32
N SER A 156 10.38 -18.72 -1.35
CA SER A 156 10.01 -20.14 -1.42
C SER A 156 10.55 -20.96 -0.26
N ARG A 157 11.44 -20.37 0.57
CA ARG A 157 11.98 -21.06 1.75
C ARG A 157 10.96 -21.01 2.88
N PRO A 158 10.73 -22.13 3.60
CA PRO A 158 9.77 -22.20 4.72
C PRO A 158 10.00 -21.14 5.80
N ASP A 159 11.25 -20.73 6.05
CA ASP A 159 11.60 -19.72 7.04
C ASP A 159 10.93 -18.36 6.77
N PHE A 160 10.64 -18.07 5.50
CA PHE A 160 10.03 -16.82 5.04
C PHE A 160 8.55 -16.96 4.69
N LEU A 161 7.94 -18.10 4.99
CA LEU A 161 6.55 -18.39 4.73
C LEU A 161 5.81 -18.66 6.05
N LEU A 162 4.71 -17.95 6.26
CA LEU A 162 3.85 -18.17 7.42
C LEU A 162 3.17 -19.53 7.35
N ALA A 163 3.19 -20.27 8.45
CA ALA A 163 2.39 -21.48 8.60
C ALA A 163 0.88 -21.12 8.66
N PRO A 164 -0.05 -22.06 8.38
CA PRO A 164 -1.48 -21.80 8.47
C PRO A 164 -1.87 -21.19 9.82
N ALA A 165 -2.63 -20.11 9.79
CA ALA A 165 -3.12 -19.38 10.97
C ALA A 165 -2.03 -18.79 11.88
N GLU A 166 -0.78 -18.68 11.44
CA GLU A 166 0.32 -18.21 12.30
C GLU A 166 0.09 -16.78 12.79
N LEU A 167 -0.41 -15.85 11.95
CA LEU A 167 -0.71 -14.48 12.39
C LEU A 167 -1.81 -14.42 13.46
N LEU A 168 -2.78 -15.34 13.45
CA LEU A 168 -3.78 -15.44 14.51
C LEU A 168 -3.15 -15.89 15.83
N GLN A 169 -2.18 -16.81 15.78
CA GLN A 169 -1.45 -17.26 16.96
C GLN A 169 -0.56 -16.14 17.51
N VAL A 170 0.14 -15.41 16.65
CA VAL A 170 0.98 -14.27 17.01
C VAL A 170 0.17 -13.18 17.70
N CYS A 171 -1.05 -12.91 17.23
CA CYS A 171 -1.96 -11.91 17.80
C CYS A 171 -2.96 -12.51 18.81
N ALA A 172 -2.63 -13.65 19.43
CA ALA A 172 -3.51 -14.26 20.44
C ALA A 172 -3.85 -13.26 21.56
N GLY A 173 -5.13 -13.15 21.91
CA GLY A 173 -5.62 -12.18 22.90
C GLY A 173 -5.81 -10.74 22.39
N TRP A 174 -5.51 -10.47 21.12
CA TRP A 174 -5.82 -9.18 20.48
C TRP A 174 -7.23 -9.19 19.88
N ASN A 175 -7.80 -8.00 19.67
CA ASN A 175 -9.04 -7.87 18.90
C ASN A 175 -8.71 -7.98 17.39
N ILE A 176 -9.05 -9.11 16.79
CA ILE A 176 -8.85 -9.35 15.37
C ILE A 176 -9.99 -8.71 14.59
N VAL A 177 -9.68 -7.62 13.89
CA VAL A 177 -10.65 -6.91 13.03
C VAL A 177 -10.86 -7.67 11.72
N ALA A 178 -9.77 -8.15 11.13
CA ALA A 178 -9.81 -8.94 9.90
C ALA A 178 -8.58 -9.85 9.80
N TYR A 179 -8.78 -11.01 9.20
CA TYR A 179 -7.72 -11.95 8.84
C TYR A 179 -8.06 -12.61 7.52
N GLU A 180 -7.06 -12.73 6.66
CA GLU A 180 -7.18 -13.46 5.41
C GLU A 180 -5.95 -14.33 5.17
N HIS A 181 -6.16 -15.51 4.60
CA HIS A 181 -5.13 -16.42 4.13
C HIS A 181 -5.55 -16.99 2.78
N GLY A 182 -4.77 -16.80 1.75
CA GLY A 182 -5.09 -17.31 0.43
C GLY A 182 -4.25 -16.74 -0.70
N LEU A 183 -4.64 -17.08 -1.91
CA LEU A 183 -4.01 -16.66 -3.15
C LEU A 183 -4.50 -15.27 -3.55
N LEU A 184 -3.57 -14.38 -3.81
CA LEU A 184 -3.79 -13.11 -4.54
C LEU A 184 -3.39 -13.31 -6.00
N HIS A 185 -4.14 -12.71 -6.93
CA HIS A 185 -3.96 -12.98 -8.37
C HIS A 185 -3.08 -11.97 -9.12
N GLN A 186 -2.80 -10.80 -8.59
CA GLN A 186 -2.07 -9.78 -9.34
C GLN A 186 -1.01 -9.08 -8.47
N PRO A 187 0.23 -9.59 -8.44
CA PRO A 187 0.74 -10.86 -8.96
C PRO A 187 0.25 -12.06 -8.13
N GLU A 188 0.29 -13.26 -8.72
CA GLU A 188 -0.04 -14.49 -8.00
C GLU A 188 0.93 -14.72 -6.85
N ARG A 189 0.38 -14.82 -5.64
CA ARG A 189 1.14 -15.08 -4.42
C ARG A 189 0.22 -15.54 -3.30
N VAL A 190 0.67 -16.47 -2.48
CA VAL A 190 -0.05 -16.88 -1.27
C VAL A 190 0.40 -16.03 -0.10
N VAL A 191 -0.56 -15.42 0.59
CA VAL A 191 -0.29 -14.54 1.73
C VAL A 191 -1.17 -14.85 2.92
N GLN A 192 -0.69 -14.48 4.11
CA GLN A 192 -1.54 -14.18 5.25
C GLN A 192 -1.49 -12.70 5.55
N ARG A 193 -2.61 -12.17 5.99
CA ARG A 193 -2.73 -10.77 6.36
C ARG A 193 -3.70 -10.58 7.52
N ILE A 194 -3.37 -9.66 8.41
CA ILE A 194 -4.13 -9.39 9.63
C ILE A 194 -4.23 -7.88 9.89
N ALA A 195 -5.40 -7.47 10.36
CA ALA A 195 -5.63 -6.19 11.02
C ALA A 195 -6.08 -6.49 12.45
N ALA A 196 -5.25 -6.14 13.42
CA ALA A 196 -5.47 -6.48 14.82
C ALA A 196 -5.24 -5.27 15.72
N ILE A 197 -6.05 -5.13 16.77
CA ILE A 197 -5.97 -4.05 17.76
C ILE A 197 -5.46 -4.61 19.06
N ARG A 198 -4.39 -4.01 19.59
CA ARG A 198 -3.84 -4.38 20.89
C ARG A 198 -4.81 -4.04 22.01
N PRO A 199 -5.11 -4.95 22.95
CA PRO A 199 -5.99 -4.66 24.09
C PRO A 199 -5.42 -3.57 25.03
N GLY A 200 -6.26 -3.00 25.90
CA GLY A 200 -5.87 -2.07 26.96
C GLY A 200 -5.89 -0.59 26.58
N GLY A 201 -6.41 -0.23 25.41
CA GLY A 201 -6.65 1.15 25.00
C GLY A 201 -8.13 1.54 25.09
N PRO A 202 -8.48 2.81 24.78
CA PRO A 202 -9.87 3.21 24.59
C PRO A 202 -10.50 2.34 23.47
N ALA A 203 -11.82 2.14 23.56
CA ALA A 203 -12.55 1.35 22.56
C ALA A 203 -12.23 1.87 21.15
N ALA A 204 -11.71 0.97 20.30
CA ALA A 204 -11.48 1.32 18.91
C ALA A 204 -12.81 1.62 18.22
N PRO A 205 -12.86 2.55 17.25
CA PRO A 205 -14.03 2.72 16.42
C PRO A 205 -14.39 1.38 15.75
N ALA A 206 -15.68 1.09 15.66
CA ALA A 206 -16.14 -0.11 14.96
C ALA A 206 -15.58 -0.12 13.54
N ALA A 207 -15.04 -1.26 13.12
CA ALA A 207 -14.54 -1.40 11.76
C ALA A 207 -15.69 -1.19 10.76
N LEU A 208 -15.46 -0.33 9.77
CA LEU A 208 -16.38 -0.20 8.65
C LEU A 208 -16.28 -1.48 7.80
N LEU A 209 -17.31 -2.29 7.84
CA LEU A 209 -17.44 -3.42 6.93
C LEU A 209 -17.83 -2.87 5.57
N GLN A 210 -16.99 -3.09 4.57
CA GLN A 210 -17.38 -2.85 3.18
C GLN A 210 -18.17 -4.05 2.70
N ALA A 211 -19.40 -3.79 2.29
CA ALA A 211 -20.28 -4.79 1.66
C ALA A 211 -19.80 -5.14 0.25
#